data_f3a9db3f09489d106163a70d11ce25dc
#
_entry.id   f3a9db3f09489d106163a70d11ce25dc
#
_cell.length_a   1.000
_cell.length_b   1.000
_cell.length_c   1.000
_cell.angle_alpha   90.00
_cell.angle_beta   90.00
_cell.angle_gamma   90.00
#
_symmetry.space_group_name_H-M   'P 1'
#
loop_
_entity.id
_entity.type
_entity.pdbx_description
1 polymer ?
#
loop_
_entity_poly.entity_id
_entity_poly.type
_entity_poly.pdbx_seq_one_letter_code
_entity_poly.pdbx_strand_id
1 'polypeptide(L)'
;MFSITDTEIRSGIRNSGYGYGVSNFRPIIAKFIYNKYLSYIEKEYNRKPIIFDYSGGWGARCLGAMSLNYNYICVDPLTASNITELYDFFRTRNLTTSHCDIWKNVSEDEEVYNYILKKLKIKVDMCFSSPPYFNLEVYDKNQNEQSYNKYKEYNDWLEYYWKQTCKNCYNILKTNGYFGLVIKDTFNKYNLANDMVSYIEDKKYFNYILVDKYRFKTSQSHLTSKAKTGKKTKTSEIIYIYKKIE
;
A
#
# COMPACT_ATOMS: atom_id res chain seq x y z
N MET A 1 -29.26 -17.63 28.95
CA MET A 1 -28.60 -17.91 27.64
C MET A 1 -27.57 -16.82 27.41
N PHE A 2 -26.28 -17.11 27.54
CA PHE A 2 -25.23 -16.08 27.31
C PHE A 2 -25.04 -15.95 25.81
N SER A 3 -25.31 -14.78 25.26
CA SER A 3 -25.00 -14.48 23.86
C SER A 3 -23.57 -13.95 23.77
N ILE A 4 -22.70 -14.67 23.09
CA ILE A 4 -21.33 -14.20 22.78
C ILE A 4 -21.44 -13.19 21.65
N THR A 5 -20.93 -11.99 21.87
CA THR A 5 -20.90 -10.93 20.85
C THR A 5 -19.76 -11.11 19.87
N ASP A 6 -19.88 -10.58 18.66
CA ASP A 6 -18.80 -10.56 17.65
C ASP A 6 -17.50 -9.96 18.20
N THR A 7 -17.61 -8.98 19.09
CA THR A 7 -16.46 -8.34 19.74
C THR A 7 -15.73 -9.30 20.67
N GLU A 8 -16.46 -10.14 21.41
CA GLU A 8 -15.89 -11.14 22.32
C GLU A 8 -15.26 -12.29 21.53
N ILE A 9 -15.88 -12.72 20.42
CA ILE A 9 -15.30 -13.72 19.51
C ILE A 9 -13.99 -13.20 18.93
N ARG A 10 -13.96 -11.99 18.40
CA ARG A 10 -12.74 -11.36 17.84
C ARG A 10 -11.65 -11.17 18.89
N SER A 11 -12.05 -10.82 20.13
CA SER A 11 -11.12 -10.69 21.24
C SER A 11 -10.56 -12.05 21.66
N GLY A 12 -11.39 -13.09 21.70
CA GLY A 12 -11.00 -14.47 21.99
C GLY A 12 -10.01 -15.00 20.97
N ILE A 13 -10.27 -14.82 19.66
CA ILE A 13 -9.36 -15.23 18.58
C ILE A 13 -8.00 -14.51 18.70
N ARG A 14 -7.99 -13.20 19.00
CA ARG A 14 -6.74 -12.45 19.23
C ARG A 14 -5.96 -12.95 20.44
N ASN A 15 -6.66 -13.31 21.52
CA ASN A 15 -6.06 -13.75 22.77
C ASN A 15 -5.56 -15.21 22.72
N SER A 16 -6.12 -16.02 21.84
CA SER A 16 -5.71 -17.43 21.66
C SER A 16 -4.33 -17.58 20.97
N GLY A 17 -3.76 -16.49 20.45
CA GLY A 17 -2.48 -16.53 19.73
C GLY A 17 -2.57 -17.06 18.29
N TYR A 18 -3.75 -17.53 17.87
CA TYR A 18 -3.99 -18.00 16.50
C TYR A 18 -4.28 -16.85 15.51
N GLY A 19 -4.58 -15.66 16.01
CA GLY A 19 -4.79 -14.46 15.19
C GLY A 19 -3.62 -13.51 15.32
N TYR A 20 -2.66 -13.53 14.41
CA TYR A 20 -1.75 -12.40 14.24
C TYR A 20 -2.61 -11.21 13.83
N GLY A 21 -2.72 -10.22 14.72
CA GLY A 21 -3.44 -9.00 14.41
C GLY A 21 -2.72 -8.25 13.28
N VAL A 22 -3.08 -8.54 12.03
CA VAL A 22 -2.64 -7.75 10.89
C VAL A 22 -3.18 -6.35 11.07
N SER A 23 -2.30 -5.38 11.22
CA SER A 23 -2.67 -3.97 11.29
C SER A 23 -3.00 -3.49 9.89
N ASN A 24 -4.29 -3.52 9.54
CA ASN A 24 -4.73 -2.97 8.27
C ASN A 24 -4.45 -1.47 8.21
N PHE A 25 -3.99 -1.02 7.04
CA PHE A 25 -3.94 0.41 6.72
C PHE A 25 -5.33 1.04 6.94
N ARG A 26 -5.38 2.27 7.45
CA ARG A 26 -6.68 2.92 7.75
C ARG A 26 -7.23 3.61 6.50
N PRO A 27 -8.45 3.26 6.01
CA PRO A 27 -9.04 3.88 4.82
C PRO A 27 -9.12 5.41 4.90
N ILE A 28 -9.36 5.96 6.09
CA ILE A 28 -9.44 7.40 6.30
C ILE A 28 -8.13 8.13 6.03
N ILE A 29 -6.98 7.47 6.23
CA ILE A 29 -5.67 8.02 5.93
C ILE A 29 -5.49 8.07 4.40
N ALA A 30 -5.85 6.99 3.69
CA ALA A 30 -5.83 6.97 2.23
C ALA A 30 -6.73 8.07 1.65
N LYS A 31 -7.98 8.17 2.14
CA LYS A 31 -8.92 9.24 1.77
C LYS A 31 -8.31 10.62 1.96
N PHE A 32 -7.70 10.88 3.12
CA PHE A 32 -7.04 12.17 3.39
C PHE A 32 -5.92 12.48 2.39
N ILE A 33 -5.02 11.52 2.14
CA ILE A 33 -3.91 11.67 1.19
C ILE A 33 -4.45 11.93 -0.22
N TYR A 34 -5.38 11.10 -0.71
CA TYR A 34 -5.94 11.25 -2.04
C TYR A 34 -6.66 12.58 -2.22
N ASN A 35 -7.48 12.98 -1.26
CA ASN A 35 -8.17 14.26 -1.32
C ASN A 35 -7.20 15.44 -1.32
N LYS A 36 -6.18 15.41 -0.44
CA LYS A 36 -5.21 16.51 -0.33
C LYS A 36 -4.44 16.74 -1.63
N TYR A 37 -3.99 15.68 -2.29
CA TYR A 37 -3.09 15.79 -3.44
C TYR A 37 -3.78 15.71 -4.80
N LEU A 38 -5.02 15.23 -4.88
CA LEU A 38 -5.68 14.94 -6.15
C LEU A 38 -7.00 15.66 -6.37
N SER A 39 -7.59 16.31 -5.34
CA SER A 39 -8.91 16.94 -5.46
C SER A 39 -8.97 18.08 -6.50
N TYR A 40 -7.85 18.72 -6.80
CA TYR A 40 -7.76 19.73 -7.83
C TYR A 40 -8.01 19.18 -9.24
N ILE A 41 -7.71 17.89 -9.47
CA ILE A 41 -7.80 17.26 -10.80
C ILE A 41 -9.24 17.27 -11.32
N GLU A 42 -10.22 17.00 -10.48
CA GLU A 42 -11.64 17.06 -10.88
C GLU A 42 -12.05 18.49 -11.24
N LYS A 43 -11.55 19.47 -10.48
CA LYS A 43 -11.90 20.89 -10.67
C LYS A 43 -11.25 21.49 -11.91
N GLU A 44 -9.98 21.18 -12.14
CA GLU A 44 -9.19 21.80 -13.22
C GLU A 44 -9.29 21.05 -14.54
N TYR A 45 -9.40 19.71 -14.49
CA TYR A 45 -9.34 18.86 -15.69
C TYR A 45 -10.66 18.13 -16.00
N ASN A 46 -11.71 18.35 -15.21
CA ASN A 46 -13.02 17.71 -15.37
C ASN A 46 -12.96 16.19 -15.58
N ARG A 47 -12.10 15.52 -14.83
CA ARG A 47 -11.92 14.07 -14.84
C ARG A 47 -11.62 13.52 -13.45
N LYS A 48 -11.91 12.24 -13.23
CA LYS A 48 -11.54 11.57 -11.99
C LYS A 48 -10.03 11.34 -11.93
N PRO A 49 -9.40 11.53 -10.75
CA PRO A 49 -8.04 11.06 -10.51
C PRO A 49 -7.90 9.56 -10.68
N ILE A 50 -6.70 9.12 -11.07
CA ILE A 50 -6.35 7.70 -11.22
C ILE A 50 -5.21 7.39 -10.26
N ILE A 51 -5.45 6.44 -9.36
CA ILE A 51 -4.49 5.99 -8.35
C ILE A 51 -4.00 4.60 -8.73
N PHE A 52 -2.70 4.37 -8.65
CA PHE A 52 -2.09 3.05 -8.73
C PHE A 52 -1.55 2.63 -7.36
N ASP A 53 -2.02 1.49 -6.87
CA ASP A 53 -1.57 0.87 -5.62
C ASP A 53 -0.73 -0.37 -5.94
N TYR A 54 0.57 -0.27 -5.72
CA TYR A 54 1.53 -1.32 -6.06
C TYR A 54 1.63 -2.46 -5.03
N SER A 55 0.74 -2.50 -4.03
CA SER A 55 0.56 -3.62 -3.07
C SER A 55 -0.79 -3.45 -2.38
N GLY A 56 -1.88 -3.89 -3.02
CA GLY A 56 -3.28 -3.60 -2.64
C GLY A 56 -3.65 -3.95 -1.20
N GLY A 57 -2.99 -4.98 -0.63
CA GLY A 57 -3.23 -5.47 0.72
C GLY A 57 -4.69 -5.88 0.92
N TRP A 58 -5.29 -5.52 2.02
CA TRP A 58 -6.69 -5.88 2.34
C TRP A 58 -7.73 -4.90 1.80
N GLY A 59 -7.39 -4.06 0.81
CA GLY A 59 -8.33 -3.16 0.14
C GLY A 59 -8.65 -1.87 0.88
N ALA A 60 -7.97 -1.56 1.99
CA ALA A 60 -8.24 -0.34 2.73
C ALA A 60 -7.96 0.95 1.92
N ARG A 61 -6.93 0.93 1.06
CA ARG A 61 -6.60 2.05 0.17
C ARG A 61 -7.58 2.14 -1.00
N CYS A 62 -8.05 1.00 -1.52
CA CYS A 62 -9.16 0.93 -2.48
C CYS A 62 -10.43 1.57 -1.91
N LEU A 63 -10.80 1.24 -0.66
CA LEU A 63 -11.95 1.84 0.03
C LEU A 63 -11.78 3.36 0.18
N GLY A 64 -10.57 3.83 0.47
CA GLY A 64 -10.26 5.26 0.50
C GLY A 64 -10.51 5.94 -0.84
N ALA A 65 -10.10 5.34 -1.95
CA ALA A 65 -10.33 5.85 -3.31
C ALA A 65 -11.83 5.82 -3.68
N MET A 66 -12.52 4.70 -3.44
CA MET A 66 -13.96 4.58 -3.68
C MET A 66 -14.79 5.61 -2.92
N SER A 67 -14.40 5.96 -1.68
CA SER A 67 -15.10 6.97 -0.87
C SER A 67 -15.01 8.39 -1.44
N LEU A 68 -14.13 8.62 -2.42
CA LEU A 68 -13.97 9.87 -3.16
C LEU A 68 -14.43 9.73 -4.61
N ASN A 69 -14.91 8.56 -5.02
CA ASN A 69 -15.23 8.23 -6.40
C ASN A 69 -14.02 8.33 -7.37
N TYR A 70 -12.79 8.18 -6.88
CA TYR A 70 -11.58 8.18 -7.70
C TYR A 70 -11.32 6.81 -8.32
N ASN A 71 -10.75 6.78 -9.52
CA ASN A 71 -10.39 5.55 -10.19
C ASN A 71 -9.15 4.91 -9.54
N TYR A 72 -9.13 3.59 -9.49
CA TYR A 72 -8.13 2.85 -8.74
C TYR A 72 -7.67 1.62 -9.51
N ILE A 73 -6.36 1.45 -9.60
CA ILE A 73 -5.73 0.27 -10.19
C ILE A 73 -4.80 -0.30 -9.12
N CYS A 74 -4.84 -1.60 -8.90
CA CYS A 74 -3.92 -2.21 -7.95
C CYS A 74 -3.42 -3.58 -8.37
N VAL A 75 -2.28 -3.96 -7.81
CA VAL A 75 -1.75 -5.32 -7.86
C VAL A 75 -1.63 -5.88 -6.45
N ASP A 76 -1.97 -7.14 -6.27
CA ASP A 76 -1.69 -7.91 -5.06
C ASP A 76 -1.72 -9.40 -5.38
N PRO A 77 -0.66 -10.17 -5.06
CA PRO A 77 -0.60 -11.58 -5.40
C PRO A 77 -1.52 -12.45 -4.54
N LEU A 78 -1.86 -11.99 -3.32
CA LEU A 78 -2.57 -12.83 -2.32
C LEU A 78 -4.01 -12.41 -2.11
N THR A 79 -4.30 -11.12 -2.15
CA THR A 79 -5.58 -10.57 -1.69
C THR A 79 -6.42 -9.91 -2.80
N ALA A 80 -6.00 -10.02 -4.07
CA ALA A 80 -6.72 -9.43 -5.20
C ALA A 80 -8.20 -9.84 -5.25
N SER A 81 -8.55 -11.10 -4.97
CA SER A 81 -9.94 -11.57 -4.92
C SER A 81 -10.76 -10.86 -3.83
N ASN A 82 -10.18 -10.67 -2.65
CA ASN A 82 -10.85 -9.98 -1.55
C ASN A 82 -11.11 -8.50 -1.89
N ILE A 83 -10.16 -7.85 -2.60
CA ILE A 83 -10.33 -6.46 -3.05
C ILE A 83 -11.41 -6.38 -4.13
N THR A 84 -11.47 -7.38 -5.03
CA THR A 84 -12.52 -7.47 -6.05
C THR A 84 -13.91 -7.62 -5.42
N GLU A 85 -14.06 -8.52 -4.45
CA GLU A 85 -15.32 -8.69 -3.70
C GLU A 85 -15.72 -7.40 -2.98
N LEU A 86 -14.77 -6.70 -2.35
CA LEU A 86 -15.00 -5.40 -1.73
C LEU A 86 -15.51 -4.38 -2.76
N TYR A 87 -14.85 -4.27 -3.91
CA TYR A 87 -15.26 -3.35 -4.98
C TYR A 87 -16.64 -3.68 -5.51
N ASP A 88 -16.92 -4.96 -5.81
CA ASP A 88 -18.22 -5.42 -6.30
C ASP A 88 -19.35 -5.16 -5.31
N PHE A 89 -19.10 -5.32 -4.01
CA PHE A 89 -20.06 -4.97 -2.96
C PHE A 89 -20.49 -3.50 -3.04
N PHE A 90 -19.55 -2.58 -3.22
CA PHE A 90 -19.85 -1.14 -3.31
C PHE A 90 -20.46 -0.76 -4.65
N ARG A 91 -19.94 -1.31 -5.75
CA ARG A 91 -20.40 -1.04 -7.11
C ARG A 91 -21.84 -1.49 -7.33
N THR A 92 -22.18 -2.72 -6.95
CA THR A 92 -23.52 -3.30 -7.15
C THR A 92 -24.60 -2.61 -6.33
N ARG A 93 -24.22 -1.91 -5.27
CA ARG A 93 -25.13 -1.12 -4.44
C ARG A 93 -25.15 0.37 -4.78
N ASN A 94 -24.50 0.77 -5.85
CA ASN A 94 -24.35 2.17 -6.29
C ASN A 94 -23.74 3.08 -5.19
N LEU A 95 -22.86 2.54 -4.35
CA LEU A 95 -22.18 3.28 -3.29
C LEU A 95 -20.88 3.94 -3.77
N THR A 96 -20.46 3.66 -4.99
CA THR A 96 -19.31 4.29 -5.63
C THR A 96 -19.52 4.36 -7.15
N THR A 97 -18.96 5.39 -7.75
CA THR A 97 -18.83 5.54 -9.21
C THR A 97 -17.37 5.36 -9.68
N SER A 98 -16.50 4.89 -8.80
CA SER A 98 -15.12 4.54 -9.14
C SER A 98 -15.07 3.41 -10.16
N HIS A 99 -14.09 3.46 -11.05
CA HIS A 99 -13.64 2.29 -11.79
C HIS A 99 -12.42 1.70 -11.10
N CYS A 100 -12.44 0.39 -10.81
CA CYS A 100 -11.34 -0.29 -10.17
C CYS A 100 -10.87 -1.47 -11.01
N ASP A 101 -9.57 -1.48 -11.38
CA ASP A 101 -8.88 -2.60 -12.01
C ASP A 101 -8.00 -3.30 -10.99
N ILE A 102 -8.31 -4.55 -10.66
CA ILE A 102 -7.64 -5.29 -9.60
C ILE A 102 -6.94 -6.50 -10.20
N TRP A 103 -5.61 -6.56 -10.05
CA TRP A 103 -4.77 -7.56 -10.67
C TRP A 103 -4.18 -8.50 -9.64
N LYS A 104 -4.39 -9.79 -9.84
CA LYS A 104 -3.62 -10.83 -9.12
C LYS A 104 -2.24 -10.93 -9.75
N ASN A 105 -1.33 -10.05 -9.33
CA ASN A 105 0.05 -9.99 -9.83
C ASN A 105 0.97 -9.37 -8.79
N VAL A 106 2.26 -9.38 -9.03
CA VAL A 106 3.32 -8.80 -8.20
C VAL A 106 3.75 -7.44 -8.74
N SER A 107 4.20 -6.54 -7.87
CA SER A 107 4.48 -5.15 -8.26
C SER A 107 5.76 -4.96 -9.07
N GLU A 108 6.67 -5.91 -9.05
CA GLU A 108 7.88 -5.88 -9.88
C GLU A 108 7.66 -6.40 -11.30
N ASP A 109 6.53 -7.09 -11.59
CA ASP A 109 6.17 -7.55 -12.92
C ASP A 109 5.71 -6.39 -13.81
N GLU A 110 6.14 -6.40 -15.08
CA GLU A 110 5.84 -5.32 -16.02
C GLU A 110 4.44 -5.44 -16.67
N GLU A 111 3.73 -6.54 -16.51
CA GLU A 111 2.48 -6.81 -17.24
C GLU A 111 1.43 -5.72 -17.01
N VAL A 112 1.11 -5.39 -15.76
CA VAL A 112 0.10 -4.37 -15.43
C VAL A 112 0.53 -2.97 -15.90
N TYR A 113 1.81 -2.66 -15.82
CA TYR A 113 2.33 -1.36 -16.27
C TYR A 113 2.26 -1.23 -17.80
N ASN A 114 2.58 -2.31 -18.51
CA ASN A 114 2.40 -2.39 -19.96
C ASN A 114 0.93 -2.28 -20.36
N TYR A 115 0.01 -2.89 -19.61
CA TYR A 115 -1.43 -2.72 -19.81
C TYR A 115 -1.83 -1.24 -19.66
N ILE A 116 -1.42 -0.58 -18.58
CA ILE A 116 -1.71 0.84 -18.34
C ILE A 116 -1.20 1.71 -19.49
N LEU A 117 0.07 1.54 -19.88
CA LEU A 117 0.72 2.39 -20.89
C LEU A 117 0.32 2.08 -22.32
N LYS A 118 0.23 0.79 -22.68
CA LYS A 118 0.05 0.35 -24.08
C LYS A 118 -1.41 0.06 -24.42
N LYS A 119 -2.17 -0.54 -23.50
CA LYS A 119 -3.58 -0.91 -23.72
C LYS A 119 -4.52 0.24 -23.38
N LEU A 120 -4.45 0.75 -22.16
CA LEU A 120 -5.26 1.89 -21.74
C LEU A 120 -4.74 3.22 -22.28
N LYS A 121 -3.46 3.31 -22.64
CA LYS A 121 -2.77 4.52 -23.12
C LYS A 121 -2.94 5.71 -22.17
N ILE A 122 -2.85 5.44 -20.87
CA ILE A 122 -2.96 6.45 -19.81
C ILE A 122 -1.71 6.48 -18.95
N LYS A 123 -1.60 7.53 -18.14
CA LYS A 123 -0.70 7.61 -16.98
C LYS A 123 -1.53 7.91 -15.75
N VAL A 124 -1.04 7.46 -14.59
CA VAL A 124 -1.72 7.66 -13.31
C VAL A 124 -1.32 8.98 -12.66
N ASP A 125 -2.16 9.49 -11.78
CA ASP A 125 -1.93 10.75 -11.07
C ASP A 125 -1.17 10.54 -9.76
N MET A 126 -1.33 9.35 -9.16
CA MET A 126 -0.63 8.96 -7.95
C MET A 126 -0.32 7.47 -7.94
N CYS A 127 0.91 7.13 -7.55
CA CYS A 127 1.28 5.79 -7.09
C CYS A 127 1.37 5.85 -5.56
N PHE A 128 0.57 5.04 -4.83
CA PHE A 128 0.53 5.09 -3.37
C PHE A 128 0.31 3.72 -2.76
N SER A 129 1.24 3.27 -1.92
CA SER A 129 1.13 1.97 -1.27
C SER A 129 1.90 1.87 0.05
N SER A 130 1.64 0.76 0.76
CA SER A 130 2.45 0.22 1.84
C SER A 130 2.98 -1.13 1.36
N PRO A 131 4.19 -1.18 0.78
CA PRO A 131 4.76 -2.42 0.28
C PRO A 131 5.12 -3.39 1.42
N PRO A 132 5.32 -4.68 1.14
CA PRO A 132 5.83 -5.62 2.14
C PRO A 132 7.19 -5.14 2.68
N TYR A 133 7.42 -5.37 3.98
CA TYR A 133 8.64 -4.92 4.69
C TYR A 133 9.67 -6.05 4.78
N PHE A 134 10.11 -6.56 3.64
CA PHE A 134 11.02 -7.70 3.53
C PHE A 134 10.52 -8.90 4.36
N ASN A 135 11.28 -9.35 5.34
CA ASN A 135 10.96 -10.51 6.19
C ASN A 135 10.18 -10.17 7.47
N LEU A 136 9.76 -8.90 7.64
CA LEU A 136 8.97 -8.49 8.82
C LEU A 136 7.52 -9.01 8.77
N GLU A 137 7.00 -9.22 7.59
CA GLU A 137 5.62 -9.65 7.35
C GLU A 137 5.63 -10.85 6.40
N VAL A 138 5.64 -12.05 6.98
CA VAL A 138 5.49 -13.29 6.22
C VAL A 138 4.03 -13.71 6.31
N TYR A 139 3.25 -13.43 5.28
CA TYR A 139 1.81 -13.69 5.27
C TYR A 139 1.50 -15.17 5.02
N ASP A 140 2.26 -15.82 4.13
CA ASP A 140 2.14 -17.25 3.86
C ASP A 140 3.52 -17.84 3.52
N LYS A 141 3.91 -18.86 4.29
CA LYS A 141 5.21 -19.52 4.10
C LYS A 141 5.28 -20.38 2.84
N ASN A 142 4.14 -20.76 2.29
CA ASN A 142 4.02 -21.70 1.18
C ASN A 142 3.77 -21.03 -0.17
N GLN A 143 3.54 -19.71 -0.21
CA GLN A 143 3.28 -19.01 -1.46
C GLN A 143 4.54 -18.34 -2.00
N ASN A 144 5.01 -18.81 -3.16
CA ASN A 144 6.21 -18.30 -3.83
C ASN A 144 6.04 -16.89 -4.40
N GLU A 145 4.81 -16.41 -4.57
CA GLU A 145 4.48 -15.09 -5.11
C GLU A 145 4.74 -13.95 -4.10
N GLN A 146 4.89 -14.27 -2.83
CA GLN A 146 5.25 -13.29 -1.81
C GLN A 146 6.70 -12.86 -2.00
N SER A 147 6.98 -11.54 -2.04
CA SER A 147 8.30 -10.98 -2.36
C SER A 147 9.44 -11.56 -1.50
N TYR A 148 9.22 -11.78 -0.21
CA TYR A 148 10.20 -12.44 0.67
C TYR A 148 10.43 -13.92 0.31
N ASN A 149 9.43 -14.64 -0.15
CA ASN A 149 9.61 -16.03 -0.56
C ASN A 149 10.35 -16.14 -1.88
N LYS A 150 10.17 -15.18 -2.79
CA LYS A 150 10.86 -15.08 -4.07
C LYS A 150 12.30 -14.59 -3.91
N TYR A 151 12.52 -13.59 -3.06
CA TYR A 151 13.84 -12.98 -2.82
C TYR A 151 14.22 -13.14 -1.35
N LYS A 152 14.99 -14.19 -1.02
CA LYS A 152 15.38 -14.54 0.35
C LYS A 152 16.45 -13.61 0.93
N GLU A 153 17.33 -13.12 0.07
CA GLU A 153 18.40 -12.23 0.48
C GLU A 153 17.93 -10.77 0.39
N TYR A 154 18.31 -9.98 1.38
CA TYR A 154 17.87 -8.58 1.49
C TYR A 154 18.28 -7.73 0.29
N ASN A 155 19.50 -7.90 -0.20
CA ASN A 155 20.00 -7.14 -1.35
C ASN A 155 19.27 -7.52 -2.64
N ASP A 156 18.93 -8.82 -2.82
CA ASP A 156 18.15 -9.28 -3.97
C ASP A 156 16.72 -8.72 -3.90
N TRP A 157 16.13 -8.69 -2.70
CA TRP A 157 14.83 -8.10 -2.49
C TRP A 157 14.82 -6.60 -2.83
N LEU A 158 15.85 -5.84 -2.39
CA LEU A 158 15.98 -4.42 -2.76
C LEU A 158 16.15 -4.26 -4.28
N GLU A 159 17.00 -5.06 -4.93
CA GLU A 159 17.32 -4.92 -6.36
C GLU A 159 16.15 -5.33 -7.25
N TYR A 160 15.63 -6.54 -7.05
CA TYR A 160 14.68 -7.15 -8.00
C TYR A 160 13.22 -6.86 -7.67
N TYR A 161 12.89 -6.61 -6.40
CA TYR A 161 11.54 -6.22 -6.01
C TYR A 161 11.38 -4.71 -5.91
N TRP A 162 12.10 -4.08 -4.96
CA TRP A 162 11.84 -2.67 -4.64
C TRP A 162 12.24 -1.71 -5.76
N LYS A 163 13.47 -1.84 -6.26
CA LYS A 163 13.95 -0.96 -7.33
C LYS A 163 13.17 -1.14 -8.62
N GLN A 164 12.78 -2.39 -8.95
CA GLN A 164 11.97 -2.63 -10.14
C GLN A 164 10.56 -2.02 -9.99
N THR A 165 9.92 -2.21 -8.83
CA THR A 165 8.63 -1.56 -8.51
C THR A 165 8.70 -0.04 -8.66
N CYS A 166 9.75 0.61 -8.12
CA CYS A 166 9.95 2.05 -8.24
C CYS A 166 10.08 2.51 -9.69
N LYS A 167 10.89 1.81 -10.51
CA LYS A 167 11.05 2.11 -11.95
C LYS A 167 9.72 1.99 -12.69
N ASN A 168 8.98 0.93 -12.44
CA ASN A 168 7.68 0.69 -13.05
C ASN A 168 6.69 1.80 -12.68
N CYS A 169 6.59 2.15 -11.41
CA CYS A 169 5.75 3.26 -10.94
C CYS A 169 6.15 4.60 -11.56
N TYR A 170 7.46 4.88 -11.67
CA TYR A 170 7.93 6.12 -12.29
C TYR A 170 7.50 6.25 -13.75
N ASN A 171 7.52 5.15 -14.49
CA ASN A 171 7.15 5.14 -15.90
C ASN A 171 5.67 5.43 -16.14
N ILE A 172 4.78 4.90 -15.29
CA ILE A 172 3.33 5.13 -15.42
C ILE A 172 2.85 6.44 -14.79
N LEU A 173 3.67 7.06 -13.94
CA LEU A 173 3.30 8.28 -13.24
C LEU A 173 3.42 9.49 -14.16
N LYS A 174 2.41 10.37 -14.17
CA LYS A 174 2.43 11.64 -14.88
C LYS A 174 3.53 12.56 -14.31
N THR A 175 4.05 13.45 -15.14
CA THR A 175 4.75 14.65 -14.66
C THR A 175 3.79 15.43 -13.76
N ASN A 176 4.28 15.98 -12.67
CA ASN A 176 3.51 16.57 -11.58
C ASN A 176 2.62 15.60 -10.79
N GLY A 177 2.64 14.29 -11.09
CA GLY A 177 2.01 13.25 -10.29
C GLY A 177 2.78 12.94 -9.01
N TYR A 178 2.15 12.19 -8.12
CA TYR A 178 2.69 11.92 -6.78
C TYR A 178 3.06 10.46 -6.60
N PHE A 179 4.20 10.22 -5.97
CA PHE A 179 4.60 8.89 -5.48
C PHE A 179 4.56 8.89 -3.96
N GLY A 180 3.81 7.97 -3.37
CA GLY A 180 3.70 7.84 -1.92
C GLY A 180 4.14 6.47 -1.42
N LEU A 181 4.99 6.49 -0.39
CA LEU A 181 5.49 5.32 0.30
C LEU A 181 5.05 5.35 1.76
N VAL A 182 4.36 4.31 2.21
CA VAL A 182 4.08 4.06 3.63
C VAL A 182 5.06 3.03 4.13
N ILE A 183 5.79 3.34 5.20
CA ILE A 183 6.78 2.42 5.77
C ILE A 183 6.84 2.55 7.29
N LYS A 184 7.07 1.42 7.98
CA LYS A 184 7.28 1.41 9.43
C LYS A 184 8.66 1.94 9.77
N ASP A 185 8.69 2.82 10.78
CA ASP A 185 9.92 3.30 11.41
C ASP A 185 10.37 2.27 12.46
N THR A 186 10.72 1.06 12.00
CA THR A 186 11.18 0.00 12.89
C THR A 186 12.55 -0.47 12.45
N PHE A 187 13.43 -0.58 13.44
CA PHE A 187 14.75 -1.14 13.28
C PHE A 187 14.72 -2.65 13.46
N ASN A 188 15.05 -3.33 12.40
CA ASN A 188 15.55 -4.69 12.41
C ASN A 188 17.05 -4.67 12.05
N LYS A 189 17.60 -5.84 11.77
CA LYS A 189 18.95 -6.03 11.26
C LYS A 189 19.28 -5.13 10.05
N TYR A 190 18.25 -4.67 9.30
CA TYR A 190 18.35 -3.86 8.08
C TYR A 190 17.81 -2.45 8.28
N ASN A 191 18.41 -1.46 7.65
CA ASN A 191 17.94 -0.08 7.66
C ASN A 191 16.90 0.17 6.55
N LEU A 192 15.86 -0.70 6.53
CA LEU A 192 14.91 -0.84 5.44
C LEU A 192 14.30 0.50 4.97
N ALA A 193 13.83 1.32 5.91
CA ALA A 193 13.20 2.60 5.56
C ALA A 193 14.18 3.53 4.84
N ASN A 194 15.42 3.61 5.33
CA ASN A 194 16.44 4.45 4.73
C ASN A 194 16.86 3.93 3.35
N ASP A 195 17.04 2.63 3.20
CA ASP A 195 17.48 2.02 1.94
C ASP A 195 16.42 2.20 0.86
N MET A 196 15.13 2.03 1.23
CA MET A 196 14.01 2.25 0.30
C MET A 196 13.86 3.71 -0.11
N VAL A 197 13.98 4.64 0.85
CA VAL A 197 13.88 6.08 0.61
C VAL A 197 15.05 6.61 -0.20
N SER A 198 16.28 6.20 0.14
CA SER A 198 17.50 6.64 -0.57
C SER A 198 17.45 6.31 -2.06
N TYR A 199 16.85 5.17 -2.42
CA TYR A 199 16.69 4.82 -3.83
C TYR A 199 15.68 5.72 -4.56
N ILE A 200 14.56 6.10 -3.92
CA ILE A 200 13.59 7.03 -4.49
C ILE A 200 14.21 8.42 -4.69
N GLU A 201 15.08 8.83 -3.78
CA GLU A 201 15.71 10.16 -3.77
C GLU A 201 16.95 10.24 -4.66
N ASP A 202 17.44 9.11 -5.19
CA ASP A 202 18.60 9.07 -6.10
C ASP A 202 18.25 9.70 -7.44
N LYS A 203 18.79 10.89 -7.67
CA LYS A 203 18.61 11.69 -8.89
C LYS A 203 19.14 11.05 -10.16
N LYS A 204 19.96 10.00 -10.05
CA LYS A 204 20.41 9.20 -11.19
C LYS A 204 19.25 8.44 -11.84
N TYR A 205 18.24 8.06 -11.05
CA TYR A 205 17.13 7.22 -11.51
C TYR A 205 15.82 7.98 -11.64
N PHE A 206 15.57 8.94 -10.71
CA PHE A 206 14.26 9.57 -10.60
C PHE A 206 14.37 11.07 -10.38
N ASN A 207 13.49 11.81 -11.04
CA ASN A 207 13.36 13.24 -10.81
C ASN A 207 12.16 13.51 -9.87
N TYR A 208 12.34 13.12 -8.59
CA TYR A 208 11.39 13.36 -7.52
C TYR A 208 11.84 14.48 -6.59
N ILE A 209 10.89 15.23 -6.05
CA ILE A 209 11.08 16.09 -4.88
C ILE A 209 10.19 15.60 -3.73
N LEU A 210 10.72 15.53 -2.52
CA LEU A 210 9.95 15.25 -1.32
C LEU A 210 9.08 16.48 -1.01
N VAL A 211 7.74 16.31 -0.98
CA VAL A 211 6.80 17.39 -0.71
C VAL A 211 6.22 17.35 0.70
N ASP A 212 6.00 16.13 1.23
CA ASP A 212 5.47 15.98 2.59
C ASP A 212 5.95 14.68 3.24
N LYS A 213 5.98 14.71 4.59
CA LYS A 213 6.28 13.55 5.44
C LYS A 213 5.33 13.53 6.62
N TYR A 214 4.51 12.48 6.72
CA TYR A 214 3.57 12.30 7.82
C TYR A 214 4.02 11.16 8.72
N ARG A 215 3.83 11.32 10.01
CA ARG A 215 4.07 10.26 10.99
C ARG A 215 2.76 9.91 11.68
N PHE A 216 2.37 8.65 11.60
CA PHE A 216 1.18 8.12 12.26
C PHE A 216 1.58 7.15 13.37
N LYS A 217 0.97 7.32 14.54
CA LYS A 217 1.10 6.33 15.61
C LYS A 217 0.23 5.14 15.25
N THR A 218 0.83 3.97 15.09
CA THR A 218 0.08 2.72 15.00
C THR A 218 -0.41 2.34 16.39
N SER A 219 -1.70 1.94 16.49
CA SER A 219 -2.21 1.40 17.75
C SER A 219 -1.47 0.10 18.05
N GLN A 220 -0.73 0.07 19.17
CA GLN A 220 -0.10 -1.15 19.64
C GLN A 220 -1.17 -2.20 19.96
N SER A 221 -1.00 -3.43 19.48
CA SER A 221 -1.68 -4.55 20.08
C SER A 221 -1.12 -4.70 21.51
N HIS A 222 -1.97 -4.54 22.53
CA HIS A 222 -1.58 -4.58 23.95
C HIS A 222 -0.92 -5.91 24.39
N LEU A 223 -0.91 -6.92 23.53
CA LEU A 223 -0.53 -8.30 23.87
C LEU A 223 0.90 -8.71 23.48
N THR A 224 1.50 -8.13 22.45
CA THR A 224 2.83 -8.56 21.99
C THR A 224 3.98 -7.85 22.68
N SER A 225 3.75 -6.66 23.25
CA SER A 225 4.82 -5.86 23.87
C SER A 225 5.08 -6.19 25.34
N LYS A 226 4.11 -6.75 26.08
CA LYS A 226 4.29 -7.14 27.49
C LYS A 226 5.00 -8.48 27.71
N ALA A 227 4.93 -9.38 26.71
CA ALA A 227 5.41 -10.75 26.91
C ALA A 227 6.92 -10.95 26.78
N LYS A 228 7.66 -10.06 26.12
CA LYS A 228 9.09 -10.27 25.83
C LYS A 228 10.09 -9.29 26.45
N THR A 229 9.76 -8.04 26.75
CA THR A 229 10.79 -7.08 27.21
C THR A 229 10.34 -6.04 28.23
N GLY A 230 9.07 -5.96 28.62
CA GLY A 230 8.58 -4.91 29.53
C GLY A 230 8.65 -3.46 28.99
N LYS A 231 9.26 -3.22 27.84
CA LYS A 231 9.38 -1.90 27.21
C LYS A 231 8.32 -1.71 26.12
N LYS A 232 7.51 -0.65 26.26
CA LYS A 232 6.59 -0.19 25.21
C LYS A 232 7.40 0.39 24.03
N THR A 233 7.64 -0.38 22.98
CA THR A 233 8.16 0.17 21.73
C THR A 233 7.01 0.88 21.00
N LYS A 234 7.07 2.20 20.88
CA LYS A 234 6.16 2.98 20.06
C LYS A 234 6.57 2.77 18.60
N THR A 235 5.85 1.91 17.90
CA THR A 235 6.01 1.82 16.44
C THR A 235 5.20 2.92 15.78
N SER A 236 5.79 3.62 14.83
CA SER A 236 5.11 4.60 14.00
C SER A 236 5.25 4.21 12.53
N GLU A 237 4.23 4.53 11.74
CA GLU A 237 4.33 4.48 10.29
C GLU A 237 4.59 5.88 9.77
N ILE A 238 5.46 5.96 8.77
CA ILE A 238 5.79 7.20 8.09
C ILE A 238 5.25 7.10 6.68
N ILE A 239 4.60 8.16 6.22
CA ILE A 239 4.21 8.34 4.82
C ILE A 239 5.11 9.41 4.23
N TYR A 240 5.84 9.05 3.18
CA TYR A 240 6.60 9.96 2.35
C TYR A 240 5.78 10.24 1.10
N ILE A 241 5.66 11.51 0.72
CA ILE A 241 5.01 11.93 -0.52
C ILE A 241 6.02 12.70 -1.36
N TYR A 242 6.26 12.18 -2.54
CA TYR A 242 7.13 12.77 -3.55
C TYR A 242 6.32 13.26 -4.73
N LYS A 243 6.75 14.37 -5.34
CA LYS A 243 6.20 14.86 -6.60
C LYS A 243 7.21 14.59 -7.72
N LYS A 244 6.76 13.99 -8.81
CA LYS A 244 7.56 13.84 -10.03
C LYS A 244 7.65 15.19 -10.72
N ILE A 245 8.86 15.64 -10.97
CA ILE A 245 9.13 16.85 -11.75
C ILE A 245 9.69 16.48 -13.13
N GLU A 246 9.77 17.47 -14.02
CA GLU A 246 10.31 17.30 -15.39
C GLU A 246 11.79 16.89 -15.40
#